data_d2e888beba1df7e89e7ec698afc028b9
#
_entry.id   d2e888beba1df7e89e7ec698afc028b9
#
_cell.length_a   1.000
_cell.length_b   1.000
_cell.length_c   1.000
_cell.angle_alpha   90.00
_cell.angle_beta   90.00
_cell.angle_gamma   90.00
#
_symmetry.space_group_name_H-M   'P 1'
#
loop_
_entity.id
_entity.type
_entity.pdbx_description
1 polymer ?
#
loop_
_entity_poly.entity_id
_entity_poly.type
_entity_poly.pdbx_seq_one_letter_code
_entity_poly.pdbx_strand_id
1 'polypeptide(L)'
;MTEHNKPKDLQNERPLLFPRPQTLERIGGFAPIAFPLRINAGPLRAVVEPILRAAGFADFEFDGRESQIRLSLDRALGKDKSEEGYRIAIRERETPAITVTAGTLAGLRNGAATLAQLLRQYGERVPALNISDAPAFATRGAMLDISRDRVPTMEHLREIVNTLALLKCNHLQLYTEHTFAYVGHEEVWQEASPMTGAEYETLDGWCRELGIVLAANQNCFGHLSAWLKLPRYLPLAEIDSLEKSWKFMEWERPGPFSLCPTDPGSISLVKDMLDQLLPHFSSKLVNINCDETFDVGQGRSAEAVAKHGR
;
A
#
# COMPACT_ATOMS: atom_id res chain seq x y z
N MET A 1 28.88 17.52 2.49
CA MET A 1 27.57 17.91 3.07
C MET A 1 27.57 19.43 3.10
N THR A 2 26.92 20.02 2.13
CA THR A 2 26.87 21.48 1.93
C THR A 2 25.84 22.07 2.89
N GLU A 3 26.27 23.08 3.63
CA GLU A 3 25.42 23.98 4.43
C GLU A 3 24.41 24.70 3.51
N HIS A 4 23.25 24.10 3.29
CA HIS A 4 22.19 24.77 2.56
C HIS A 4 20.89 24.77 3.38
N ASN A 5 20.54 25.99 3.78
CA ASN A 5 19.23 26.44 4.26
C ASN A 5 18.62 25.70 5.47
N LYS A 6 19.03 26.10 6.66
CA LYS A 6 18.09 26.06 7.80
C LYS A 6 16.94 27.01 7.46
N PRO A 7 15.70 26.53 7.36
CA PRO A 7 14.56 27.42 7.16
C PRO A 7 14.48 28.37 8.35
N LYS A 8 14.61 29.66 8.11
CA LYS A 8 14.26 30.68 9.07
C LYS A 8 12.77 30.53 9.39
N ASP A 9 12.43 30.45 10.69
CA ASP A 9 11.08 30.54 11.28
C ASP A 9 10.11 29.35 11.21
N LEU A 10 10.51 28.10 11.09
CA LEU A 10 9.64 26.96 11.44
C LEU A 10 9.09 27.00 12.88
N GLN A 11 9.69 27.82 13.76
CA GLN A 11 9.29 27.88 15.17
C GLN A 11 7.88 28.44 15.40
N ASN A 12 7.36 29.25 14.49
CA ASN A 12 6.02 29.85 14.58
C ASN A 12 4.99 29.27 13.60
N GLU A 13 5.42 28.45 12.64
CA GLU A 13 4.52 27.86 11.64
C GLU A 13 3.79 26.63 12.20
N ARG A 14 2.61 26.39 11.65
CA ARG A 14 1.85 25.16 11.94
C ARG A 14 2.59 23.96 11.36
N PRO A 15 2.75 22.84 12.12
CA PRO A 15 3.36 21.63 11.57
C PRO A 15 2.72 21.16 10.26
N LEU A 16 3.56 20.84 9.26
CA LEU A 16 3.12 20.26 8.00
C LEU A 16 2.97 18.74 8.20
N LEU A 17 1.76 18.30 8.48
CA LEU A 17 1.43 16.89 8.67
C LEU A 17 0.53 16.40 7.54
N PHE A 18 0.86 15.25 7.00
CA PHE A 18 0.09 14.64 5.93
C PHE A 18 -0.17 13.15 6.21
N PRO A 19 -1.45 12.70 6.22
CA PRO A 19 -2.68 13.52 6.18
C PRO A 19 -2.76 14.49 7.35
N ARG A 20 -3.48 15.60 7.15
CA ARG A 20 -3.68 16.59 8.21
C ARG A 20 -4.53 16.00 9.33
N PRO A 21 -4.08 16.05 10.60
CA PRO A 21 -4.88 15.53 11.71
C PRO A 21 -6.17 16.31 11.91
N GLN A 22 -7.20 15.64 12.46
CA GLN A 22 -8.50 16.24 12.74
C GLN A 22 -8.38 17.44 13.70
N THR A 23 -7.58 17.29 14.75
CA THR A 23 -7.29 18.38 15.68
C THR A 23 -5.80 18.50 15.94
N LEU A 24 -5.31 19.74 15.91
CA LEU A 24 -3.96 20.11 16.29
C LEU A 24 -4.03 21.45 17.03
N GLU A 25 -3.65 21.45 18.31
CA GLU A 25 -3.61 22.61 19.17
C GLU A 25 -2.17 22.86 19.64
N ARG A 26 -1.64 24.05 19.40
CA ARG A 26 -0.35 24.48 19.95
C ARG A 26 -0.54 25.02 21.35
N ILE A 27 0.36 24.61 22.27
CA ILE A 27 0.29 25.01 23.68
C ILE A 27 1.29 26.14 23.99
N GLY A 28 2.29 26.29 23.11
CA GLY A 28 3.44 27.18 23.31
C GLY A 28 4.64 26.46 23.95
N GLY A 29 5.84 26.94 23.62
CA GLY A 29 7.09 26.30 24.00
C GLY A 29 7.48 25.12 23.12
N PHE A 30 8.60 24.46 23.45
CA PHE A 30 9.21 23.36 22.70
C PHE A 30 9.74 22.30 23.63
N ALA A 31 9.44 21.04 23.33
CA ALA A 31 10.03 19.89 24.00
C ALA A 31 11.45 19.65 23.46
N PRO A 32 12.49 19.56 24.31
CA PRO A 32 13.81 19.15 23.89
C PRO A 32 13.86 17.64 23.64
N ILE A 33 14.39 17.23 22.50
CA ILE A 33 14.57 15.83 22.11
C ILE A 33 16.04 15.60 21.81
N ALA A 34 16.64 14.61 22.46
CA ALA A 34 18.01 14.19 22.16
C ALA A 34 18.01 12.93 21.30
N PHE A 35 19.04 12.77 20.50
CA PHE A 35 19.32 11.53 19.78
C PHE A 35 20.51 10.82 20.44
N PRO A 36 20.48 9.46 20.55
CA PRO A 36 19.44 8.55 20.07
C PRO A 36 18.08 8.80 20.73
N LEU A 37 16.99 8.46 20.02
CA LEU A 37 15.62 8.59 20.58
C LEU A 37 15.40 7.62 21.72
N ARG A 38 15.09 8.10 22.92
CA ARG A 38 14.83 7.27 24.11
C ARG A 38 13.33 7.06 24.28
N ILE A 39 12.88 5.82 24.05
CA ILE A 39 11.47 5.46 23.92
C ILE A 39 11.08 4.40 24.95
N ASN A 40 10.09 4.68 25.78
CA ASN A 40 9.45 3.69 26.64
C ASN A 40 8.30 3.05 25.84
N ALA A 41 8.50 1.82 25.39
CA ALA A 41 7.60 1.12 24.50
C ALA A 41 7.17 -0.25 25.02
N GLY A 42 8.00 -0.96 25.78
CA GLY A 42 7.76 -2.35 26.15
C GLY A 42 7.43 -3.21 24.93
N PRO A 43 6.36 -4.03 24.98
CA PRO A 43 5.96 -4.87 23.85
C PRO A 43 5.50 -4.09 22.62
N LEU A 44 5.18 -2.79 22.74
CA LEU A 44 4.74 -1.93 21.63
C LEU A 44 5.89 -1.54 20.72
N ARG A 45 7.14 -1.81 21.12
CA ARG A 45 8.34 -1.62 20.31
C ARG A 45 8.18 -2.25 18.92
N ALA A 46 7.75 -3.50 18.86
CA ALA A 46 7.58 -4.24 17.60
C ALA A 46 6.61 -3.57 16.61
N VAL A 47 5.75 -2.68 17.09
CA VAL A 47 4.78 -1.95 16.25
C VAL A 47 5.32 -0.61 15.78
N VAL A 48 6.08 0.09 16.63
CA VAL A 48 6.48 1.48 16.40
C VAL A 48 7.88 1.60 15.78
N GLU A 49 8.81 0.74 16.15
CA GLU A 49 10.16 0.76 15.58
C GLU A 49 10.16 0.66 14.04
N PRO A 50 9.39 -0.24 13.39
CA PRO A 50 9.33 -0.30 11.93
C PRO A 50 8.87 1.02 11.29
N ILE A 51 7.90 1.70 11.88
CA ILE A 51 7.41 3.00 11.39
C ILE A 51 8.49 4.09 11.50
N LEU A 52 9.20 4.13 12.62
CA LEU A 52 10.29 5.11 12.79
C LEU A 52 11.46 4.82 11.83
N ARG A 53 11.78 3.54 11.60
CA ARG A 53 12.78 3.14 10.58
C ARG A 53 12.35 3.51 9.17
N ALA A 54 11.08 3.31 8.83
CA ALA A 54 10.51 3.74 7.55
C ALA A 54 10.64 5.26 7.35
N ALA A 55 10.65 6.03 8.43
CA ALA A 55 10.90 7.47 8.41
C ALA A 55 12.39 7.86 8.37
N GLY A 56 13.32 6.89 8.37
CA GLY A 56 14.76 7.13 8.29
C GLY A 56 15.46 7.29 9.64
N PHE A 57 14.78 7.03 10.76
CA PHE A 57 15.45 6.99 12.07
C PHE A 57 16.10 5.63 12.27
N ALA A 58 17.34 5.62 12.73
CA ALA A 58 18.14 4.39 12.92
C ALA A 58 18.49 4.12 14.38
N ASP A 59 18.71 5.18 15.17
CA ASP A 59 19.28 5.09 16.50
C ASP A 59 18.21 5.27 17.57
N PHE A 60 17.93 4.19 18.32
CA PHE A 60 16.93 4.14 19.38
C PHE A 60 17.48 3.47 20.64
N GLU A 61 17.10 4.00 21.80
CA GLU A 61 17.24 3.36 23.11
C GLU A 61 15.84 3.06 23.65
N PHE A 62 15.52 1.78 23.83
CA PHE A 62 14.21 1.36 24.34
C PHE A 62 14.25 1.05 25.83
N ASP A 63 13.19 1.46 26.54
CA ASP A 63 12.87 1.12 27.92
C ASP A 63 13.95 1.52 28.95
N GLY A 64 14.73 2.56 28.61
CA GLY A 64 15.67 3.18 29.52
C GLY A 64 14.98 4.02 30.63
N ARG A 65 15.75 4.35 31.69
CA ARG A 65 15.25 5.09 32.87
C ARG A 65 14.75 6.51 32.56
N GLU A 66 15.32 7.15 31.54
CA GLU A 66 15.03 8.56 31.17
C GLU A 66 14.44 8.62 29.75
N SER A 67 13.31 7.98 29.55
CA SER A 67 12.63 7.98 28.26
C SER A 67 12.01 9.33 27.96
N GLN A 68 12.25 9.84 26.73
CA GLN A 68 11.70 11.11 26.23
C GLN A 68 10.31 10.91 25.63
N ILE A 69 10.05 9.71 25.11
CA ILE A 69 8.82 9.32 24.42
C ILE A 69 8.22 8.14 25.16
N ARG A 70 6.92 8.20 25.45
CA ARG A 70 6.14 7.10 26.01
C ARG A 70 5.06 6.68 25.02
N LEU A 71 4.95 5.39 24.82
CA LEU A 71 3.87 4.77 24.04
C LEU A 71 2.92 4.05 24.97
N SER A 72 1.62 4.19 24.75
CA SER A 72 0.61 3.56 25.59
C SER A 72 -0.63 3.16 24.80
N LEU A 73 -1.30 2.10 25.27
CA LEU A 73 -2.62 1.70 24.79
C LEU A 73 -3.67 2.05 25.85
N ASP A 74 -4.70 2.76 25.44
CA ASP A 74 -5.90 3.05 26.21
C ASP A 74 -7.13 2.56 25.45
N ARG A 75 -7.67 1.43 25.85
CA ARG A 75 -8.82 0.81 25.20
C ARG A 75 -10.08 1.69 25.17
N ALA A 76 -10.18 2.68 26.04
CA ALA A 76 -11.30 3.62 26.03
C ALA A 76 -11.27 4.51 24.78
N LEU A 77 -10.08 4.87 24.28
CA LEU A 77 -9.95 5.66 23.05
C LEU A 77 -10.49 4.95 21.80
N GLY A 78 -10.42 3.63 21.74
CA GLY A 78 -10.92 2.85 20.59
C GLY A 78 -12.44 2.76 20.52
N LYS A 79 -13.15 3.06 21.63
CA LYS A 79 -14.62 3.03 21.66
C LYS A 79 -15.26 4.33 21.14
N ASP A 80 -14.56 5.44 21.31
CA ASP A 80 -15.14 6.77 21.06
C ASP A 80 -14.92 7.32 19.66
N LYS A 81 -13.95 6.80 18.87
CA LYS A 81 -13.60 7.39 17.56
C LYS A 81 -13.47 6.36 16.46
N SER A 82 -12.38 5.67 16.36
CA SER A 82 -12.17 4.55 15.46
C SER A 82 -11.07 3.68 16.04
N GLU A 83 -11.02 2.42 15.62
CA GLU A 83 -9.96 1.50 16.03
C GLU A 83 -8.56 2.03 15.68
N GLU A 84 -8.45 2.93 14.70
CA GLU A 84 -7.20 3.54 14.25
C GLU A 84 -6.94 4.94 14.84
N GLY A 85 -7.75 5.38 15.82
CA GLY A 85 -7.61 6.68 16.50
C GLY A 85 -6.39 6.73 17.44
N TYR A 86 -5.79 7.92 17.55
CA TYR A 86 -4.65 8.18 18.44
C TYR A 86 -4.64 9.61 18.97
N ARG A 87 -3.84 9.82 20.01
CA ARG A 87 -3.52 11.13 20.59
C ARG A 87 -2.01 11.27 20.74
N ILE A 88 -1.51 12.48 20.53
CA ILE A 88 -0.13 12.87 20.85
C ILE A 88 -0.19 14.09 21.77
N ALA A 89 0.53 14.02 22.88
CA ALA A 89 0.76 15.15 23.77
C ALA A 89 2.26 15.43 23.84
N ILE A 90 2.66 16.69 23.56
CA ILE A 90 4.04 17.15 23.63
C ILE A 90 4.12 18.29 24.63
N ARG A 91 5.03 18.20 25.61
CA ARG A 91 5.18 19.10 26.74
C ARG A 91 6.64 19.52 26.92
N GLU A 92 6.87 20.82 27.13
CA GLU A 92 8.21 21.37 27.26
C GLU A 92 8.93 20.88 28.54
N ARG A 93 8.20 20.73 29.64
CA ARG A 93 8.78 20.52 30.99
C ARG A 93 8.36 19.21 31.65
N GLU A 94 7.89 18.26 30.86
CA GLU A 94 7.48 16.95 31.38
C GLU A 94 8.48 15.86 31.01
N THR A 95 8.49 14.78 31.79
CA THR A 95 9.24 13.56 31.47
C THR A 95 8.30 12.37 31.59
N PRO A 96 7.96 11.70 30.52
CA PRO A 96 8.42 11.90 29.14
C PRO A 96 7.84 13.18 28.49
N ALA A 97 8.63 13.84 27.66
CA ALA A 97 8.21 15.04 26.95
C ALA A 97 7.14 14.77 25.88
N ILE A 98 7.10 13.56 25.31
CA ILE A 98 6.15 13.12 24.30
C ILE A 98 5.42 11.87 24.76
N THR A 99 4.09 11.90 24.67
CA THR A 99 3.25 10.73 24.89
C THR A 99 2.41 10.46 23.65
N VAL A 100 2.44 9.22 23.14
CA VAL A 100 1.57 8.73 22.09
C VAL A 100 0.64 7.67 22.68
N THR A 101 -0.65 7.92 22.59
CA THR A 101 -1.69 7.02 23.14
C THR A 101 -2.67 6.64 22.04
N ALA A 102 -3.02 5.37 21.94
CA ALA A 102 -3.99 4.85 20.97
C ALA A 102 -4.87 3.77 21.59
N GLY A 103 -6.03 3.51 20.97
CA GLY A 103 -6.93 2.44 21.39
C GLY A 103 -6.48 1.05 20.96
N THR A 104 -5.72 0.97 19.84
CA THR A 104 -5.25 -0.26 19.22
C THR A 104 -3.83 -0.12 18.69
N LEU A 105 -3.24 -1.24 18.24
CA LEU A 105 -1.93 -1.24 17.58
C LEU A 105 -1.96 -0.49 16.24
N ALA A 106 -3.08 -0.52 15.52
CA ALA A 106 -3.25 0.23 14.27
C ALA A 106 -3.25 1.74 14.52
N GLY A 107 -3.98 2.21 15.52
CA GLY A 107 -3.93 3.61 15.96
C GLY A 107 -2.54 4.03 16.42
N LEU A 108 -1.81 3.13 17.10
CA LEU A 108 -0.45 3.41 17.53
C LEU A 108 0.53 3.57 16.35
N ARG A 109 0.39 2.78 15.27
CA ARG A 109 1.15 2.98 14.02
C ARG A 109 0.89 4.37 13.43
N ASN A 110 -0.38 4.77 13.36
CA ASN A 110 -0.77 6.09 12.85
C ASN A 110 -0.18 7.22 13.70
N GLY A 111 -0.20 7.07 15.03
CA GLY A 111 0.42 8.00 15.96
C GLY A 111 1.94 8.08 15.78
N ALA A 112 2.60 6.94 15.61
CA ALA A 112 4.04 6.87 15.34
C ALA A 112 4.40 7.53 13.99
N ALA A 113 3.60 7.35 12.94
CA ALA A 113 3.79 8.01 11.65
C ALA A 113 3.69 9.55 11.78
N THR A 114 2.73 10.04 12.56
CA THR A 114 2.61 11.47 12.84
C THR A 114 3.78 12.00 13.66
N LEU A 115 4.20 11.26 14.69
CA LEU A 115 5.37 11.60 15.50
C LEU A 115 6.64 11.66 14.62
N ALA A 116 6.84 10.67 13.75
CA ALA A 116 7.96 10.63 12.83
C ALA A 116 8.01 11.87 11.91
N GLN A 117 6.86 12.31 11.39
CA GLN A 117 6.77 13.54 10.59
C GLN A 117 7.13 14.78 11.41
N LEU A 118 6.72 14.86 12.66
CA LEU A 118 7.12 15.97 13.56
C LEU A 118 8.62 15.96 13.83
N LEU A 119 9.19 14.81 14.18
CA LEU A 119 10.62 14.68 14.45
C LEU A 119 11.48 15.01 13.22
N ARG A 120 11.03 14.65 12.01
CA ARG A 120 11.72 15.00 10.75
C ARG A 120 11.73 16.51 10.47
N GLN A 121 10.65 17.21 10.84
CA GLN A 121 10.53 18.66 10.62
C GLN A 121 11.31 19.47 11.64
N TYR A 122 11.27 19.08 12.90
CA TYR A 122 11.72 19.91 14.01
C TYR A 122 13.02 19.42 14.68
N GLY A 123 13.41 18.17 14.45
CA GLY A 123 14.63 17.60 15.04
C GLY A 123 14.61 17.64 16.57
N GLU A 124 15.59 18.29 17.16
CA GLU A 124 15.79 18.35 18.63
C GLU A 124 14.84 19.28 19.38
N ARG A 125 14.02 20.07 18.70
CA ARG A 125 13.10 21.05 19.33
C ARG A 125 11.71 20.95 18.74
N VAL A 126 10.92 20.01 19.25
CA VAL A 126 9.56 19.77 18.77
C VAL A 126 8.57 20.70 19.47
N PRO A 127 7.68 21.41 18.75
CA PRO A 127 6.73 22.33 19.38
C PRO A 127 5.79 21.59 20.36
N ALA A 128 5.54 22.20 21.51
CA ALA A 128 4.57 21.69 22.47
C ALA A 128 3.15 21.84 21.91
N LEU A 129 2.43 20.71 21.84
CA LEU A 129 1.13 20.62 21.18
C LEU A 129 0.30 19.42 21.65
N ASN A 130 -0.99 19.46 21.32
CA ASN A 130 -1.89 18.31 21.36
C ASN A 130 -2.33 17.96 19.94
N ILE A 131 -2.34 16.66 19.62
CA ILE A 131 -2.98 16.11 18.44
C ILE A 131 -3.99 15.07 18.88
N SER A 132 -5.18 15.09 18.25
CA SER A 132 -6.15 14.00 18.30
C SER A 132 -6.62 13.75 16.89
N ASP A 133 -6.45 12.51 16.44
CA ASP A 133 -6.70 12.14 15.04
C ASP A 133 -7.27 10.73 14.93
N ALA A 134 -8.05 10.51 13.89
CA ALA A 134 -8.55 9.22 13.46
C ALA A 134 -8.83 9.27 11.96
N PRO A 135 -8.50 8.23 11.19
CA PRO A 135 -8.82 8.18 9.77
C PRO A 135 -10.32 8.27 9.51
N ALA A 136 -10.70 9.02 8.46
CA ALA A 136 -12.10 9.12 8.02
C ALA A 136 -12.57 7.87 7.26
N PHE A 137 -11.63 7.14 6.62
CA PHE A 137 -11.90 5.93 5.85
C PHE A 137 -11.19 4.74 6.49
N ALA A 138 -11.88 3.61 6.57
CA ALA A 138 -11.31 2.37 7.11
C ALA A 138 -10.23 1.79 6.20
N THR A 139 -10.42 1.84 4.88
CA THR A 139 -9.43 1.40 3.88
C THR A 139 -8.85 2.60 3.16
N ARG A 140 -7.52 2.71 3.13
CA ARG A 140 -6.75 3.78 2.51
C ARG A 140 -5.56 3.16 1.81
N GLY A 141 -5.52 3.21 0.50
CA GLY A 141 -4.50 2.48 -0.22
C GLY A 141 -4.14 3.06 -1.57
N ALA A 142 -3.24 2.36 -2.22
CA ALA A 142 -2.85 2.58 -3.59
C ALA A 142 -2.94 1.28 -4.37
N MET A 143 -3.21 1.40 -5.65
CA MET A 143 -3.01 0.37 -6.64
C MET A 143 -1.94 0.88 -7.60
N LEU A 144 -0.84 0.13 -7.71
CA LEU A 144 0.28 0.45 -8.58
C LEU A 144 0.23 -0.48 -9.78
N ASP A 145 0.15 0.10 -10.97
CA ASP A 145 0.21 -0.65 -12.22
C ASP A 145 1.66 -1.10 -12.49
N ILE A 146 1.85 -2.43 -12.56
CA ILE A 146 3.13 -3.05 -12.88
C ILE A 146 3.13 -3.77 -14.24
N SER A 147 2.05 -3.66 -15.02
CA SER A 147 1.87 -4.38 -16.28
C SER A 147 2.00 -3.50 -17.50
N ARG A 148 1.96 -2.17 -17.33
CA ARG A 148 2.24 -1.19 -18.36
C ARG A 148 3.57 -0.53 -18.09
N ASP A 149 4.38 -0.34 -19.08
CA ASP A 149 5.67 0.35 -19.10
C ASP A 149 6.77 -0.27 -18.22
N ARG A 150 6.57 -0.58 -16.94
CA ARG A 150 7.63 -1.15 -16.09
C ARG A 150 7.14 -1.85 -14.83
N VAL A 151 7.95 -2.79 -14.34
CA VAL A 151 7.89 -3.36 -12.99
C VAL A 151 8.91 -2.64 -12.10
N PRO A 152 8.55 -2.12 -10.92
CA PRO A 152 9.50 -1.50 -10.00
C PRO A 152 10.49 -2.52 -9.42
N THR A 153 11.70 -2.06 -9.10
CA THR A 153 12.65 -2.88 -8.33
C THR A 153 12.15 -3.09 -6.90
N MET A 154 12.62 -4.15 -6.24
CA MET A 154 12.28 -4.42 -4.83
C MET A 154 12.69 -3.28 -3.91
N GLU A 155 13.82 -2.62 -4.17
CA GLU A 155 14.25 -1.43 -3.42
C GLU A 155 13.21 -0.30 -3.52
N HIS A 156 12.74 -0.02 -4.74
CA HIS A 156 11.72 1.01 -4.95
C HIS A 156 10.36 0.63 -4.35
N LEU A 157 9.97 -0.65 -4.41
CA LEU A 157 8.78 -1.16 -3.72
C LEU A 157 8.88 -0.98 -2.20
N ARG A 158 10.08 -1.18 -1.59
CA ARG A 158 10.30 -0.90 -0.16
C ARG A 158 10.10 0.58 0.16
N GLU A 159 10.59 1.49 -0.68
CA GLU A 159 10.38 2.94 -0.52
C GLU A 159 8.89 3.32 -0.61
N ILE A 160 8.15 2.72 -1.54
CA ILE A 160 6.70 2.92 -1.68
C ILE A 160 5.98 2.45 -0.41
N VAL A 161 6.27 1.25 0.09
CA VAL A 161 5.66 0.70 1.31
C VAL A 161 5.97 1.58 2.52
N ASN A 162 7.21 2.05 2.68
CA ASN A 162 7.59 2.99 3.74
C ASN A 162 6.80 4.31 3.63
N THR A 163 6.67 4.84 2.42
CA THR A 163 5.91 6.07 2.17
C THR A 163 4.44 5.90 2.51
N LEU A 164 3.82 4.80 2.07
CA LEU A 164 2.42 4.48 2.38
C LEU A 164 2.18 4.37 3.89
N ALA A 165 3.09 3.75 4.62
CA ALA A 165 3.01 3.65 6.08
C ALA A 165 3.04 5.05 6.76
N LEU A 166 3.94 5.94 6.32
CA LEU A 166 4.03 7.31 6.84
C LEU A 166 2.81 8.16 6.47
N LEU A 167 2.15 7.86 5.36
CA LEU A 167 0.87 8.45 4.93
C LEU A 167 -0.34 7.78 5.59
N LYS A 168 -0.13 6.82 6.50
CA LYS A 168 -1.18 6.07 7.21
C LYS A 168 -2.09 5.27 6.26
N CYS A 169 -1.58 4.88 5.09
CA CYS A 169 -2.23 3.91 4.23
C CYS A 169 -2.11 2.51 4.82
N ASN A 170 -3.15 1.69 4.61
CA ASN A 170 -3.24 0.34 5.15
C ASN A 170 -3.56 -0.72 4.08
N HIS A 171 -3.47 -0.35 2.79
CA HIS A 171 -3.79 -1.24 1.67
C HIS A 171 -2.90 -0.95 0.47
N LEU A 172 -2.39 -2.00 -0.18
CA LEU A 172 -1.62 -1.94 -1.41
C LEU A 172 -2.05 -3.06 -2.35
N GLN A 173 -2.15 -2.76 -3.64
CA GLN A 173 -2.28 -3.72 -4.72
C GLN A 173 -1.24 -3.43 -5.80
N LEU A 174 -0.70 -4.48 -6.41
CA LEU A 174 0.05 -4.39 -7.65
C LEU A 174 -0.85 -4.90 -8.78
N TYR A 175 -1.30 -3.99 -9.66
CA TYR A 175 -2.15 -4.34 -10.80
C TYR A 175 -1.35 -5.18 -11.79
N THR A 176 -1.81 -6.40 -12.00
CA THR A 176 -1.10 -7.42 -12.77
C THR A 176 -1.94 -7.93 -13.95
N GLU A 177 -1.37 -7.92 -15.15
CA GLU A 177 -1.90 -8.58 -16.35
C GLU A 177 -1.07 -9.83 -16.68
N HIS A 178 0.26 -9.67 -16.82
CA HIS A 178 1.17 -10.71 -17.27
C HIS A 178 2.55 -10.67 -16.57
N THR A 179 2.74 -9.79 -15.62
CA THR A 179 4.03 -9.50 -14.98
C THR A 179 4.25 -10.28 -13.68
N PHE A 180 3.77 -11.53 -13.63
CA PHE A 180 4.16 -12.52 -12.62
C PHE A 180 4.79 -13.73 -13.32
N ALA A 181 5.80 -14.35 -12.68
CA ALA A 181 6.56 -15.44 -13.23
C ALA A 181 5.81 -16.79 -13.12
N TYR A 182 4.72 -16.94 -13.88
CA TYR A 182 3.91 -18.16 -13.89
C TYR A 182 4.69 -19.32 -14.48
N VAL A 183 4.81 -20.41 -13.74
CA VAL A 183 5.46 -21.65 -14.17
C VAL A 183 4.66 -22.29 -15.31
N GLY A 184 5.36 -22.68 -16.38
CA GLY A 184 4.74 -23.26 -17.58
C GLY A 184 4.08 -22.24 -18.51
N HIS A 185 4.28 -20.94 -18.27
CA HIS A 185 3.78 -19.84 -19.09
C HIS A 185 4.87 -18.81 -19.42
N GLU A 186 6.12 -19.24 -19.46
CA GLU A 186 7.32 -18.39 -19.60
C GLU A 186 7.26 -17.50 -20.84
N GLU A 187 6.64 -17.99 -21.92
CA GLU A 187 6.46 -17.26 -23.19
C GLU A 187 5.64 -15.95 -23.04
N VAL A 188 4.83 -15.83 -21.95
CA VAL A 188 4.01 -14.66 -21.69
C VAL A 188 4.79 -13.53 -21.03
N TRP A 189 5.67 -13.87 -20.08
CA TRP A 189 6.27 -12.92 -19.16
C TRP A 189 7.79 -12.78 -19.26
N GLN A 190 8.52 -13.68 -19.95
CA GLN A 190 9.99 -13.69 -19.99
C GLN A 190 10.63 -12.36 -20.42
N GLU A 191 9.93 -11.55 -21.24
CA GLU A 191 10.39 -10.25 -21.69
C GLU A 191 9.82 -9.06 -20.86
N ALA A 192 9.06 -9.36 -19.79
CA ALA A 192 8.29 -8.36 -19.05
C ALA A 192 8.86 -8.04 -17.66
N SER A 193 10.06 -8.52 -17.32
CA SER A 193 10.67 -8.34 -15.97
C SER A 193 9.69 -8.70 -14.85
N PRO A 194 9.13 -9.91 -14.81
CA PRO A 194 8.04 -10.27 -13.90
C PRO A 194 8.47 -10.29 -12.44
N MET A 195 7.54 -10.07 -11.55
CA MET A 195 7.73 -10.39 -10.14
C MET A 195 7.63 -11.91 -9.91
N THR A 196 8.48 -12.42 -9.05
CA THR A 196 8.48 -13.82 -8.60
C THR A 196 7.63 -13.99 -7.33
N GLY A 197 7.25 -15.23 -7.03
CA GLY A 197 6.56 -15.56 -5.79
C GLY A 197 7.36 -15.14 -4.54
N ALA A 198 8.68 -15.37 -4.53
CA ALA A 198 9.56 -14.98 -3.43
C ALA A 198 9.62 -13.45 -3.22
N GLU A 199 9.55 -12.66 -4.29
CA GLU A 199 9.47 -11.20 -4.19
C GLU A 199 8.13 -10.74 -3.63
N TYR A 200 7.01 -11.39 -4.01
CA TYR A 200 5.70 -11.12 -3.41
C TYR A 200 5.68 -11.48 -1.91
N GLU A 201 6.24 -12.61 -1.50
CA GLU A 201 6.36 -12.99 -0.08
C GLU A 201 7.19 -11.96 0.72
N THR A 202 8.27 -11.48 0.13
CA THR A 202 9.11 -10.42 0.72
C THR A 202 8.33 -9.12 0.86
N LEU A 203 7.61 -8.71 -0.17
CA LEU A 203 6.79 -7.50 -0.18
C LEU A 203 5.63 -7.62 0.83
N ASP A 204 4.96 -8.78 0.90
CA ASP A 204 3.92 -9.06 1.88
C ASP A 204 4.45 -8.97 3.31
N GLY A 205 5.66 -9.49 3.56
CA GLY A 205 6.35 -9.37 4.84
C GLY A 205 6.56 -7.91 5.24
N TRP A 206 7.05 -7.06 4.33
CA TRP A 206 7.23 -5.62 4.58
C TRP A 206 5.91 -4.90 4.83
N CYS A 207 4.89 -5.22 4.07
CA CYS A 207 3.55 -4.64 4.24
C CYS A 207 2.98 -4.98 5.63
N ARG A 208 3.04 -6.25 6.04
CA ARG A 208 2.57 -6.71 7.36
C ARG A 208 3.30 -6.03 8.52
N GLU A 209 4.61 -5.91 8.41
CA GLU A 209 5.45 -5.23 9.41
C GLU A 209 4.94 -3.80 9.67
N LEU A 210 4.57 -3.09 8.60
CA LEU A 210 4.10 -1.71 8.65
C LEU A 210 2.57 -1.57 8.79
N GLY A 211 1.83 -2.69 8.89
CA GLY A 211 0.38 -2.69 9.06
C GLY A 211 -0.40 -2.41 7.78
N ILE A 212 0.20 -2.71 6.64
CA ILE A 212 -0.41 -2.60 5.32
C ILE A 212 -0.84 -4.00 4.86
N VAL A 213 -2.03 -4.12 4.31
CA VAL A 213 -2.53 -5.32 3.65
C VAL A 213 -2.09 -5.29 2.20
N LEU A 214 -1.27 -6.24 1.77
CA LEU A 214 -1.01 -6.50 0.36
C LEU A 214 -2.12 -7.43 -0.15
N ALA A 215 -3.00 -6.92 -1.02
CA ALA A 215 -4.03 -7.73 -1.65
C ALA A 215 -3.58 -8.19 -3.03
N ALA A 216 -3.81 -9.47 -3.34
CA ALA A 216 -3.55 -9.99 -4.67
C ALA A 216 -4.40 -9.27 -5.72
N ASN A 217 -3.82 -9.03 -6.90
CA ASN A 217 -4.50 -8.38 -7.99
C ASN A 217 -4.05 -9.03 -9.30
N GLN A 218 -4.97 -9.64 -10.02
CA GLN A 218 -4.74 -10.30 -11.31
C GLN A 218 -5.92 -10.05 -12.23
N ASN A 219 -5.65 -9.59 -13.43
CA ASN A 219 -6.67 -9.54 -14.47
C ASN A 219 -7.05 -10.95 -14.89
N CYS A 220 -8.33 -11.29 -14.71
CA CYS A 220 -8.87 -12.63 -14.94
C CYS A 220 -9.85 -12.71 -16.11
N PHE A 221 -10.07 -11.60 -16.84
CA PHE A 221 -11.02 -11.60 -17.94
C PHE A 221 -10.61 -10.68 -19.09
N GLY A 222 -10.64 -9.34 -18.93
CA GLY A 222 -10.10 -8.37 -19.86
C GLY A 222 -8.59 -8.16 -19.66
N HIS A 223 -7.97 -7.29 -20.48
CA HIS A 223 -6.57 -6.90 -20.35
C HIS A 223 -5.56 -8.06 -20.45
N LEU A 224 -5.92 -9.14 -21.17
CA LEU A 224 -5.07 -10.31 -21.36
C LEU A 224 -4.41 -10.37 -22.74
N SER A 225 -4.28 -9.24 -23.43
CA SER A 225 -3.66 -9.21 -24.78
C SER A 225 -2.24 -9.79 -24.82
N ALA A 226 -1.45 -9.63 -23.75
CA ALA A 226 -0.10 -10.20 -23.66
C ALA A 226 -0.13 -11.74 -23.71
N TRP A 227 -1.14 -12.37 -23.12
CA TRP A 227 -1.40 -13.80 -23.17
C TRP A 227 -2.00 -14.20 -24.53
N LEU A 228 -3.13 -13.58 -24.87
CA LEU A 228 -4.02 -14.03 -25.94
C LEU A 228 -3.47 -13.81 -27.36
N LYS A 229 -2.44 -12.97 -27.54
CA LYS A 229 -1.73 -12.83 -28.80
C LYS A 229 -0.83 -14.03 -29.15
N LEU A 230 -0.53 -14.89 -28.17
CA LEU A 230 0.33 -16.05 -28.35
C LEU A 230 -0.48 -17.24 -28.89
N PRO A 231 0.08 -18.04 -29.80
CA PRO A 231 -0.64 -19.14 -30.46
C PRO A 231 -1.30 -20.14 -29.49
N ARG A 232 -0.67 -20.37 -28.35
CA ARG A 232 -1.20 -21.29 -27.30
C ARG A 232 -2.50 -20.80 -26.67
N TYR A 233 -2.66 -19.51 -26.49
CA TYR A 233 -3.78 -18.89 -25.75
C TYR A 233 -4.81 -18.24 -26.69
N LEU A 234 -4.44 -17.93 -27.92
CA LEU A 234 -5.34 -17.32 -28.90
C LEU A 234 -6.68 -18.05 -29.06
N PRO A 235 -6.76 -19.39 -28.98
CA PRO A 235 -8.03 -20.10 -29.01
C PRO A 235 -8.96 -19.81 -27.82
N LEU A 236 -8.45 -19.24 -26.71
CA LEU A 236 -9.24 -18.87 -25.53
C LEU A 236 -9.82 -17.46 -25.64
N ALA A 237 -9.36 -16.66 -26.60
CA ALA A 237 -9.77 -15.27 -26.74
C ALA A 237 -11.21 -15.13 -27.25
N GLU A 238 -11.88 -14.08 -26.83
CA GLU A 238 -13.16 -13.65 -27.42
C GLU A 238 -12.98 -13.33 -28.91
N ILE A 239 -11.94 -12.58 -29.24
CA ILE A 239 -11.50 -12.30 -30.62
C ILE A 239 -10.32 -13.23 -30.92
N ASP A 240 -10.58 -14.34 -31.57
CA ASP A 240 -9.65 -15.45 -31.81
C ASP A 240 -8.72 -15.26 -33.03
N SER A 241 -8.41 -14.01 -33.36
CA SER A 241 -7.56 -13.65 -34.48
C SER A 241 -6.83 -12.34 -34.22
N LEU A 242 -5.56 -12.26 -34.64
CA LEU A 242 -4.77 -11.03 -34.57
C LEU A 242 -5.19 -9.99 -35.62
N GLU A 243 -5.88 -10.43 -36.68
CA GLU A 243 -6.32 -9.58 -37.79
C GLU A 243 -7.72 -9.02 -37.63
N LYS A 244 -8.54 -9.65 -36.80
CA LYS A 244 -9.88 -9.17 -36.47
C LYS A 244 -9.81 -7.98 -35.53
N SER A 245 -10.73 -7.03 -35.70
CA SER A 245 -10.92 -5.90 -34.79
C SER A 245 -12.28 -5.97 -34.11
N TRP A 246 -12.40 -5.25 -33.01
CA TRP A 246 -13.62 -5.06 -32.24
C TRP A 246 -13.82 -3.59 -31.90
N LYS A 247 -15.05 -3.20 -31.61
CA LYS A 247 -15.41 -1.81 -31.34
C LYS A 247 -15.33 -1.48 -29.86
N PHE A 248 -14.62 -0.41 -29.56
CA PHE A 248 -14.59 0.24 -28.27
C PHE A 248 -15.03 1.69 -28.45
N MET A 249 -16.27 1.98 -28.12
CA MET A 249 -16.90 3.29 -28.41
C MET A 249 -16.79 3.61 -29.91
N GLU A 250 -16.13 4.71 -30.28
CA GLU A 250 -15.87 5.15 -31.66
C GLU A 250 -14.59 4.55 -32.27
N TRP A 251 -13.86 3.72 -31.53
CA TRP A 251 -12.55 3.20 -31.93
C TRP A 251 -12.64 1.74 -32.33
N GLU A 252 -11.89 1.38 -33.34
CA GLU A 252 -11.59 -0.02 -33.64
C GLU A 252 -10.28 -0.43 -32.97
N ARG A 253 -10.31 -1.54 -32.26
CA ARG A 253 -9.13 -2.12 -31.62
C ARG A 253 -8.85 -3.48 -32.24
N PRO A 254 -7.61 -3.72 -32.73
CA PRO A 254 -7.25 -4.99 -33.34
C PRO A 254 -6.88 -6.04 -32.29
N GLY A 255 -7.09 -7.30 -32.64
CA GLY A 255 -6.60 -8.45 -31.92
C GLY A 255 -7.32 -8.80 -30.62
N PRO A 256 -6.81 -9.81 -29.92
CA PRO A 256 -7.44 -10.34 -28.71
C PRO A 256 -7.23 -9.43 -27.51
N PHE A 257 -8.24 -9.38 -26.65
CA PHE A 257 -8.21 -8.57 -25.43
C PHE A 257 -8.80 -9.28 -24.22
N SER A 258 -10.02 -9.86 -24.36
CA SER A 258 -10.68 -10.62 -23.29
C SER A 258 -10.69 -12.11 -23.57
N LEU A 259 -10.76 -12.91 -22.51
CA LEU A 259 -11.08 -14.32 -22.60
C LEU A 259 -12.52 -14.51 -23.14
N CYS A 260 -12.76 -15.62 -23.86
CA CYS A 260 -14.11 -16.01 -24.25
C CYS A 260 -14.85 -16.58 -23.05
N PRO A 261 -15.98 -15.96 -22.59
CA PRO A 261 -16.68 -16.41 -21.40
C PRO A 261 -17.40 -17.78 -21.59
N THR A 262 -17.61 -18.20 -22.83
CA THR A 262 -18.26 -19.49 -23.14
C THR A 262 -17.26 -20.63 -23.34
N ASP A 263 -15.95 -20.34 -23.27
CA ASP A 263 -14.91 -21.36 -23.40
C ASP A 263 -14.48 -21.90 -22.03
N PRO A 264 -14.62 -23.21 -21.76
CA PRO A 264 -14.20 -23.79 -20.48
C PRO A 264 -12.68 -23.68 -20.24
N GLY A 265 -11.87 -23.56 -21.28
CA GLY A 265 -10.44 -23.33 -21.17
C GLY A 265 -10.11 -21.97 -20.52
N SER A 266 -10.97 -20.97 -20.69
CA SER A 266 -10.83 -19.66 -20.06
C SER A 266 -10.80 -19.76 -18.53
N ILE A 267 -11.76 -20.49 -17.96
CA ILE A 267 -11.81 -20.71 -16.49
C ILE A 267 -10.62 -21.57 -16.03
N SER A 268 -10.17 -22.53 -16.85
CA SER A 268 -9.02 -23.37 -16.50
C SER A 268 -7.74 -22.53 -16.42
N LEU A 269 -7.52 -21.61 -17.37
CA LEU A 269 -6.38 -20.69 -17.35
C LEU A 269 -6.43 -19.77 -16.12
N VAL A 270 -7.58 -19.17 -15.81
CA VAL A 270 -7.74 -18.29 -14.66
C VAL A 270 -7.47 -19.03 -13.34
N LYS A 271 -7.93 -20.27 -13.21
CA LYS A 271 -7.64 -21.09 -12.02
C LYS A 271 -6.15 -21.35 -11.88
N ASP A 272 -5.47 -21.73 -12.96
CA ASP A 272 -4.04 -21.98 -12.95
C ASP A 272 -3.25 -20.72 -12.54
N MET A 273 -3.60 -19.53 -13.08
CA MET A 273 -3.01 -18.27 -12.69
C MET A 273 -3.20 -17.97 -11.20
N LEU A 274 -4.41 -18.13 -10.68
CA LEU A 274 -4.72 -17.86 -9.27
C LEU A 274 -4.10 -18.89 -8.33
N ASP A 275 -4.07 -20.17 -8.69
CA ASP A 275 -3.46 -21.23 -7.90
C ASP A 275 -1.94 -21.02 -7.73
N GLN A 276 -1.28 -20.39 -8.71
CA GLN A 276 0.13 -20.03 -8.64
C GLN A 276 0.37 -18.72 -7.88
N LEU A 277 -0.47 -17.71 -8.06
CA LEU A 277 -0.26 -16.37 -7.48
C LEU A 277 -0.65 -16.29 -6.00
N LEU A 278 -1.83 -16.80 -5.62
CA LEU A 278 -2.43 -16.57 -4.31
C LEU A 278 -1.63 -17.12 -3.12
N PRO A 279 -0.90 -18.24 -3.22
CA PRO A 279 -0.11 -18.75 -2.10
C PRO A 279 0.94 -17.78 -1.54
N HIS A 280 1.35 -16.77 -2.31
CA HIS A 280 2.37 -15.79 -1.94
C HIS A 280 1.84 -14.60 -1.12
N PHE A 281 0.55 -14.59 -0.79
CA PHE A 281 -0.09 -13.50 -0.04
C PHE A 281 -0.63 -14.01 1.31
N SER A 282 -0.39 -13.26 2.37
CA SER A 282 -0.98 -13.54 3.68
C SER A 282 -2.44 -13.07 3.76
N SER A 283 -2.83 -12.11 2.94
CA SER A 283 -4.20 -11.60 2.84
C SER A 283 -5.09 -12.55 2.04
N LYS A 284 -6.35 -12.62 2.42
CA LYS A 284 -7.39 -13.33 1.64
C LYS A 284 -8.14 -12.41 0.67
N LEU A 285 -7.76 -11.13 0.60
CA LEU A 285 -8.37 -10.20 -0.34
C LEU A 285 -7.75 -10.41 -1.73
N VAL A 286 -8.59 -10.56 -2.72
CA VAL A 286 -8.21 -10.73 -4.13
C VAL A 286 -9.02 -9.76 -4.98
N ASN A 287 -8.36 -9.01 -5.82
CA ASN A 287 -8.99 -8.27 -6.91
C ASN A 287 -8.78 -9.06 -8.21
N ILE A 288 -9.84 -9.56 -8.78
CA ILE A 288 -9.80 -10.32 -10.04
C ILE A 288 -10.00 -9.42 -11.26
N ASN A 289 -10.15 -8.14 -11.05
CA ASN A 289 -10.46 -7.12 -12.06
C ASN A 289 -11.72 -7.50 -12.87
N CYS A 290 -11.64 -7.82 -14.13
CA CYS A 290 -12.78 -8.11 -15.02
C CYS A 290 -13.44 -6.85 -15.58
N ASP A 291 -12.72 -5.75 -15.57
CA ASP A 291 -13.11 -4.48 -16.16
C ASP A 291 -12.87 -4.46 -17.69
N GLU A 292 -13.51 -3.50 -18.33
CA GLU A 292 -13.34 -3.14 -19.74
C GLU A 292 -13.49 -4.29 -20.76
N THR A 293 -14.28 -5.30 -20.47
CA THR A 293 -14.52 -6.45 -21.38
C THR A 293 -15.46 -6.08 -22.54
N PHE A 294 -15.13 -5.01 -23.26
CA PHE A 294 -15.98 -4.43 -24.31
C PHE A 294 -16.07 -5.29 -25.56
N ASP A 295 -15.09 -6.15 -25.85
CA ASP A 295 -15.04 -7.09 -26.96
C ASP A 295 -15.99 -8.28 -26.77
N VAL A 296 -16.44 -8.58 -25.55
CA VAL A 296 -17.38 -9.67 -25.26
C VAL A 296 -18.70 -9.48 -26.01
N GLY A 297 -19.08 -10.51 -26.77
CA GLY A 297 -20.24 -10.49 -27.66
C GLY A 297 -19.94 -9.96 -29.08
N GLN A 298 -18.68 -9.63 -29.37
CA GLN A 298 -18.26 -9.22 -30.72
C GLN A 298 -17.46 -10.31 -31.46
N GLY A 299 -17.20 -11.42 -30.81
CA GLY A 299 -16.47 -12.56 -31.33
C GLY A 299 -17.17 -13.88 -31.06
N ARG A 300 -16.47 -14.81 -30.43
CA ARG A 300 -16.92 -16.19 -30.19
C ARG A 300 -18.15 -16.30 -29.32
N SER A 301 -18.37 -15.37 -28.37
CA SER A 301 -19.55 -15.38 -27.49
C SER A 301 -20.77 -14.64 -28.07
N ALA A 302 -20.71 -14.13 -29.31
CA ALA A 302 -21.75 -13.29 -29.89
C ALA A 302 -23.15 -13.93 -29.84
N GLU A 303 -23.29 -15.23 -30.18
CA GLU A 303 -24.56 -15.94 -30.12
C GLU A 303 -25.09 -16.07 -28.69
N ALA A 304 -24.20 -16.41 -27.73
CA ALA A 304 -24.58 -16.54 -26.32
C ALA A 304 -25.05 -15.20 -25.73
N VAL A 305 -24.36 -14.12 -26.07
CA VAL A 305 -24.73 -12.76 -25.63
C VAL A 305 -26.05 -12.33 -26.26
N ALA A 306 -26.29 -12.62 -27.53
CA ALA A 306 -27.58 -12.34 -28.20
C ALA A 306 -28.75 -13.08 -27.52
N LYS A 307 -28.51 -14.28 -26.99
CA LYS A 307 -29.53 -15.11 -26.36
C LYS A 307 -29.76 -14.80 -24.88
N HIS A 308 -28.71 -14.50 -24.13
CA HIS A 308 -28.73 -14.42 -22.66
C HIS A 308 -28.43 -13.03 -22.10
N GLY A 309 -28.03 -12.09 -22.94
CA GLY A 309 -27.49 -10.80 -22.51
C GLY A 309 -26.00 -10.89 -22.14
N ARG A 310 -25.44 -9.73 -21.83
CA ARG A 310 -24.07 -9.60 -21.27
C ARG A 310 -24.05 -9.87 -19.78
#